data_6eec2f0945c5460217bdf0e4dfd6b01f
#
_entry.id   6eec2f0945c5460217bdf0e4dfd6b01f
#
_cell.length_a   1.000
_cell.length_b   1.000
_cell.length_c   1.000
_cell.angle_alpha   90.00
_cell.angle_beta   90.00
_cell.angle_gamma   90.00
#
_symmetry.space_group_name_H-M   'P 1'
#
loop_
_entity.id
_entity.type
_entity.pdbx_description
1 polymer ?
#
loop_
_entity_poly.entity_id
_entity_poly.type
_entity_poly.pdbx_seq_one_letter_code
_entity_poly.pdbx_strand_id
1 'polypeptide(L)'
;MTGHFQLKKGTAGSSFKYDEYSYPAVPYGPDDFHTKRHCGSKSGGIDNYGDVNQVRDCEYFGLRDLKHTRQHVRAKISEFLNEVISCGVAGFRVDAAKHMWPADLKVIYAKLNNLSTEFFTARAMPFIYQEVIDMGQGEPIT
;
A
#
# COMPACT_ATOMS: atom_id res chain seq x y z
N MET A 1 -22.63 -2.89 -1.40
CA MET A 1 -22.55 -3.20 -2.85
C MET A 1 -21.16 -3.71 -3.14
N THR A 2 -20.98 -5.01 -3.22
CA THR A 2 -19.68 -5.70 -3.32
C THR A 2 -19.34 -6.12 -4.75
N GLY A 3 -19.84 -5.39 -5.75
CA GLY A 3 -19.78 -5.79 -7.16
C GLY A 3 -18.44 -5.54 -7.87
N HIS A 4 -17.46 -4.90 -7.27
CA HIS A 4 -16.26 -4.45 -8.00
C HIS A 4 -15.14 -5.48 -8.09
N PHE A 5 -15.19 -6.58 -7.37
CA PHE A 5 -14.06 -7.50 -7.23
C PHE A 5 -14.29 -8.91 -7.76
N GLN A 6 -15.20 -9.06 -8.71
CA GLN A 6 -15.39 -10.35 -9.41
C GLN A 6 -14.33 -10.64 -10.49
N LEU A 7 -13.37 -9.73 -10.71
CA LEU A 7 -12.27 -10.00 -11.61
C LEU A 7 -11.38 -11.09 -11.01
N LYS A 8 -11.35 -12.25 -11.65
CA LYS A 8 -10.50 -13.39 -11.27
C LYS A 8 -9.12 -13.33 -11.92
N LYS A 9 -8.86 -12.32 -12.77
CA LYS A 9 -7.60 -12.13 -13.50
C LYS A 9 -7.26 -10.65 -13.59
N GLY A 10 -5.98 -10.32 -13.42
CA GLY A 10 -5.43 -9.02 -13.76
C GLY A 10 -5.38 -8.79 -15.27
N THR A 11 -5.16 -7.55 -15.68
CA THR A 11 -5.12 -7.15 -17.11
C THR A 11 -4.05 -7.90 -17.89
N ALA A 12 -2.92 -8.25 -17.27
CA ALA A 12 -1.85 -9.04 -17.86
C ALA A 12 -2.07 -10.57 -17.73
N GLY A 13 -3.28 -11.02 -17.38
CA GLY A 13 -3.64 -12.42 -17.27
C GLY A 13 -3.28 -13.10 -15.95
N SER A 14 -2.65 -12.39 -15.00
CA SER A 14 -2.36 -12.94 -13.67
C SER A 14 -3.65 -13.31 -12.95
N SER A 15 -3.67 -14.48 -12.32
CA SER A 15 -4.80 -14.92 -11.51
C SER A 15 -4.69 -14.42 -10.07
N PHE A 16 -5.84 -14.17 -9.45
CA PHE A 16 -5.93 -13.90 -8.03
C PHE A 16 -7.26 -14.40 -7.47
N LYS A 17 -7.32 -14.59 -6.17
CA LYS A 17 -8.55 -14.97 -5.46
C LYS A 17 -8.76 -14.01 -4.31
N TYR A 18 -9.62 -13.04 -4.53
CA TYR A 18 -9.91 -11.97 -3.59
C TYR A 18 -10.35 -12.48 -2.20
N ASP A 19 -11.32 -13.41 -2.17
CA ASP A 19 -11.88 -13.95 -0.91
C ASP A 19 -10.91 -14.84 -0.13
N GLU A 20 -9.88 -15.37 -0.82
CA GLU A 20 -8.83 -16.19 -0.23
C GLU A 20 -7.55 -15.38 0.09
N TYR A 21 -7.53 -14.08 -0.14
CA TYR A 21 -6.32 -13.22 0.01
C TYR A 21 -5.12 -13.78 -0.77
N SER A 22 -5.36 -14.37 -1.93
CA SER A 22 -4.33 -15.06 -2.72
C SER A 22 -3.99 -14.28 -3.99
N TYR A 23 -2.74 -13.81 -4.09
CA TYR A 23 -2.22 -13.02 -5.21
C TYR A 23 -0.88 -13.60 -5.67
N PRO A 24 -0.87 -14.78 -6.35
CA PRO A 24 0.35 -15.54 -6.62
C PRO A 24 1.39 -14.80 -7.47
N ALA A 25 0.94 -13.85 -8.31
CA ALA A 25 1.85 -13.10 -9.20
C ALA A 25 2.77 -12.13 -8.45
N VAL A 26 2.43 -11.76 -7.16
CA VAL A 26 3.23 -10.78 -6.40
C VAL A 26 4.31 -11.41 -5.52
N PRO A 27 4.27 -12.50 -4.85
CA PRO A 27 3.31 -13.46 -4.32
C PRO A 27 2.82 -13.08 -2.90
N TYR A 28 1.62 -12.54 -2.80
CA TYR A 28 0.96 -12.29 -1.51
C TYR A 28 -0.01 -13.41 -1.16
N GLY A 29 -0.05 -13.75 0.13
CA GLY A 29 -0.96 -14.72 0.71
C GLY A 29 -1.73 -14.14 1.91
N PRO A 30 -2.61 -14.94 2.55
CA PRO A 30 -3.47 -14.47 3.64
C PRO A 30 -2.76 -13.77 4.80
N ASP A 31 -1.54 -14.21 5.12
CA ASP A 31 -0.74 -13.62 6.19
C ASP A 31 -0.23 -12.21 5.89
N ASP A 32 -0.22 -11.80 4.62
CA ASP A 32 0.29 -10.51 4.17
C ASP A 32 -0.74 -9.39 4.27
N PHE A 33 -1.94 -9.70 4.78
CA PHE A 33 -3.02 -8.74 4.90
C PHE A 33 -3.48 -8.57 6.34
N HIS A 34 -3.93 -7.37 6.68
CA HIS A 34 -4.78 -7.19 7.83
C HIS A 34 -6.16 -7.77 7.51
N THR A 35 -6.73 -8.42 8.49
CA THR A 35 -8.08 -8.96 8.43
C THR A 35 -8.92 -8.31 9.51
N LYS A 36 -10.20 -8.58 9.54
CA LYS A 36 -11.11 -8.10 10.59
C LYS A 36 -10.57 -8.31 12.02
N ARG A 37 -9.74 -9.34 12.25
CA ARG A 37 -9.13 -9.61 13.58
C ARG A 37 -8.07 -8.57 13.97
N HIS A 38 -7.44 -7.91 13.01
CA HIS A 38 -6.39 -6.91 13.24
C HIS A 38 -6.98 -5.49 13.33
N CYS A 39 -8.10 -5.29 12.66
CA CYS A 39 -8.72 -4.01 12.40
C CYS A 39 -9.38 -3.36 13.63
N GLY A 40 -9.93 -4.15 14.57
CA GLY A 40 -10.63 -3.61 15.75
C GLY A 40 -12.00 -3.01 15.50
N SER A 41 -12.46 -2.89 14.25
CA SER A 41 -13.82 -2.45 13.90
C SER A 41 -14.81 -3.61 13.82
N LYS A 42 -16.11 -3.31 13.92
CA LYS A 42 -17.17 -4.33 13.80
C LYS A 42 -17.36 -4.77 12.34
N SER A 43 -17.22 -3.85 11.40
CA SER A 43 -17.44 -4.13 9.97
C SER A 43 -16.25 -4.83 9.31
N GLY A 44 -15.02 -4.59 9.77
CA GLY A 44 -13.76 -4.91 9.10
C GLY A 44 -13.26 -3.75 8.23
N GLY A 45 -14.08 -2.74 8.01
CA GLY A 45 -13.72 -1.46 7.41
C GLY A 45 -13.50 -0.38 8.46
N ILE A 46 -13.24 0.84 8.04
CA ILE A 46 -13.06 2.00 8.93
C ILE A 46 -14.44 2.48 9.40
N ASP A 47 -14.79 2.18 10.64
CA ASP A 47 -16.04 2.65 11.26
C ASP A 47 -15.85 4.01 11.97
N ASN A 48 -14.62 4.36 12.37
CA ASN A 48 -14.29 5.58 13.10
C ASN A 48 -12.95 6.16 12.64
N TYR A 49 -12.98 7.29 11.96
CA TYR A 49 -11.77 8.01 11.52
C TYR A 49 -10.99 8.71 12.65
N GLY A 50 -11.59 8.83 13.84
CA GLY A 50 -10.90 9.27 15.06
C GLY A 50 -9.99 8.20 15.67
N ASP A 51 -10.11 6.93 15.24
CA ASP A 51 -9.29 5.81 15.69
C ASP A 51 -8.17 5.52 14.67
N VAL A 52 -6.95 5.91 15.01
CA VAL A 52 -5.77 5.74 14.16
C VAL A 52 -5.55 4.29 13.74
N ASN A 53 -5.83 3.32 14.64
CA ASN A 53 -5.65 1.91 14.32
C ASN A 53 -6.66 1.47 13.26
N GLN A 54 -7.92 1.89 13.39
CA GLN A 54 -8.90 1.58 12.35
C GLN A 54 -8.52 2.20 11.01
N VAL A 55 -8.09 3.46 11.00
CA VAL A 55 -7.69 4.14 9.77
C VAL A 55 -6.55 3.42 9.06
N ARG A 56 -5.64 2.75 9.79
CA ARG A 56 -4.42 2.16 9.24
C ARG A 56 -4.41 0.65 9.11
N ASP A 57 -5.31 -0.04 9.81
CA ASP A 57 -5.31 -1.51 9.85
C ASP A 57 -6.66 -2.11 9.39
N CYS A 58 -7.62 -1.26 8.96
CA CYS A 58 -8.91 -1.70 8.43
C CYS A 58 -8.99 -1.55 6.92
N GLU A 59 -9.82 -2.35 6.28
CA GLU A 59 -10.06 -2.23 4.84
C GLU A 59 -10.71 -0.88 4.49
N TYR A 60 -10.07 -0.13 3.58
CA TYR A 60 -10.62 1.10 3.03
C TYR A 60 -11.57 0.77 1.89
N PHE A 61 -12.86 1.07 2.04
CA PHE A 61 -13.91 0.75 1.06
C PHE A 61 -13.92 -0.72 0.60
N GLY A 62 -13.55 -1.65 1.48
CA GLY A 62 -13.49 -3.07 1.14
C GLY A 62 -12.29 -3.46 0.28
N LEU A 63 -11.30 -2.58 0.10
CA LEU A 63 -10.01 -2.93 -0.49
C LEU A 63 -9.19 -3.72 0.52
N ARG A 64 -8.55 -4.79 0.09
CA ARG A 64 -7.69 -5.60 0.95
C ARG A 64 -6.51 -4.77 1.44
N ASP A 65 -6.33 -4.75 2.75
CA ASP A 65 -5.30 -3.96 3.41
C ASP A 65 -4.03 -4.79 3.63
N LEU A 66 -2.91 -4.34 3.03
CA LEU A 66 -1.61 -5.01 3.15
C LEU A 66 -0.97 -4.74 4.52
N LYS A 67 -0.51 -5.79 5.16
CA LYS A 67 0.18 -5.72 6.45
C LYS A 67 1.63 -5.28 6.27
N HIS A 68 1.87 -3.97 6.20
CA HIS A 68 3.19 -3.39 5.92
C HIS A 68 4.24 -3.67 7.01
N THR A 69 3.84 -4.07 8.23
CA THR A 69 4.77 -4.54 9.27
C THR A 69 5.51 -5.81 8.86
N ARG A 70 4.98 -6.59 7.90
CA ARG A 70 5.68 -7.78 7.38
C ARG A 70 6.81 -7.37 6.46
N GLN A 71 8.00 -7.94 6.73
CA GLN A 71 9.19 -7.71 5.90
C GLN A 71 8.95 -8.12 4.45
N HIS A 72 8.22 -9.21 4.22
CA HIS A 72 7.88 -9.70 2.88
C HIS A 72 7.09 -8.65 2.09
N VAL A 73 6.05 -8.06 2.68
CA VAL A 73 5.23 -7.01 2.06
C VAL A 73 6.09 -5.80 1.69
N ARG A 74 6.88 -5.27 2.65
CA ARG A 74 7.77 -4.14 2.40
C ARG A 74 8.81 -4.43 1.32
N ALA A 75 9.35 -5.66 1.28
CA ALA A 75 10.30 -6.07 0.26
C ALA A 75 9.65 -6.04 -1.14
N LYS A 76 8.46 -6.64 -1.30
CA LYS A 76 7.76 -6.67 -2.57
C LYS A 76 7.37 -5.27 -3.08
N ILE A 77 6.96 -4.37 -2.19
CA ILE A 77 6.69 -2.98 -2.55
C ILE A 77 7.97 -2.29 -3.01
N SER A 78 9.08 -2.44 -2.26
CA SER A 78 10.35 -1.80 -2.64
C SER A 78 10.92 -2.38 -3.94
N GLU A 79 10.81 -3.68 -4.17
CA GLU A 79 11.20 -4.33 -5.44
C GLU A 79 10.43 -3.73 -6.62
N PHE A 80 9.11 -3.62 -6.50
CA PHE A 80 8.26 -3.01 -7.53
C PHE A 80 8.64 -1.56 -7.82
N LEU A 81 8.81 -0.73 -6.78
CA LEU A 81 9.18 0.67 -6.95
C LEU A 81 10.57 0.82 -7.60
N ASN A 82 11.53 -0.04 -7.24
CA ASN A 82 12.87 -0.04 -7.83
C ASN A 82 12.85 -0.47 -9.30
N GLU A 83 11.99 -1.42 -9.68
CA GLU A 83 11.78 -1.78 -11.07
C GLU A 83 11.25 -0.58 -11.87
N VAL A 84 10.27 0.14 -11.33
CA VAL A 84 9.72 1.34 -11.97
C VAL A 84 10.77 2.46 -12.07
N ILE A 85 11.64 2.63 -11.06
CA ILE A 85 12.78 3.55 -11.11
C ILE A 85 13.74 3.17 -12.24
N SER A 86 14.02 1.89 -12.43
CA SER A 86 14.90 1.42 -13.50
C SER A 86 14.38 1.73 -14.90
N CYS A 87 13.06 1.89 -15.04
CA CYS A 87 12.42 2.35 -16.27
C CYS A 87 12.48 3.86 -16.50
N GLY A 88 13.16 4.63 -15.64
CA GLY A 88 13.37 6.07 -15.80
C GLY A 88 12.33 6.97 -15.11
N VAL A 89 11.50 6.43 -14.21
CA VAL A 89 10.53 7.23 -13.44
C VAL A 89 11.25 8.05 -12.37
N ALA A 90 10.93 9.35 -12.28
CA ALA A 90 11.58 10.32 -11.41
C ALA A 90 11.02 10.38 -9.98
N GLY A 91 9.83 9.81 -9.75
CA GLY A 91 9.19 9.88 -8.44
C GLY A 91 7.79 9.25 -8.41
N PHE A 92 7.17 9.31 -7.24
CA PHE A 92 5.90 8.64 -6.98
C PHE A 92 4.94 9.54 -6.21
N ARG A 93 3.66 9.50 -6.61
CA ARG A 93 2.56 9.86 -5.75
C ARG A 93 2.13 8.63 -4.97
N VAL A 94 2.21 8.70 -3.66
CA VAL A 94 1.74 7.64 -2.78
C VAL A 94 0.30 7.93 -2.39
N ASP A 95 -0.60 7.26 -3.07
CA ASP A 95 -2.04 7.34 -2.83
C ASP A 95 -2.40 6.77 -1.46
N ALA A 96 -3.43 7.32 -0.83
CA ALA A 96 -3.97 6.83 0.44
C ALA A 96 -2.92 6.63 1.56
N ALA A 97 -1.84 7.45 1.60
CA ALA A 97 -0.78 7.34 2.59
C ALA A 97 -1.27 7.49 4.04
N LYS A 98 -2.42 8.17 4.24
CA LYS A 98 -3.14 8.25 5.52
C LYS A 98 -3.39 6.87 6.14
N HIS A 99 -3.63 5.85 5.29
CA HIS A 99 -3.98 4.48 5.68
C HIS A 99 -2.75 3.58 5.85
N MET A 100 -1.54 4.14 5.89
CA MET A 100 -0.31 3.40 6.10
C MET A 100 0.45 3.93 7.33
N TRP A 101 1.13 3.04 8.05
CA TRP A 101 1.96 3.44 9.18
C TRP A 101 3.22 4.17 8.69
N PRO A 102 3.53 5.37 9.20
CA PRO A 102 4.72 6.14 8.78
C PRO A 102 6.03 5.37 8.98
N ALA A 103 6.12 4.55 10.03
CA ALA A 103 7.29 3.73 10.29
C ALA A 103 7.55 2.70 9.18
N ASP A 104 6.49 2.10 8.62
CA ASP A 104 6.59 1.15 7.52
C ASP A 104 6.93 1.83 6.20
N LEU A 105 6.29 2.98 5.92
CA LEU A 105 6.65 3.81 4.76
C LEU A 105 8.12 4.23 4.80
N LYS A 106 8.62 4.64 5.96
CA LYS A 106 10.05 4.98 6.14
C LYS A 106 10.97 3.82 5.75
N VAL A 107 10.62 2.59 6.15
CA VAL A 107 11.41 1.39 5.80
C VAL A 107 11.35 1.10 4.30
N ILE A 108 10.19 1.28 3.66
CA ILE A 108 10.02 1.10 2.23
C ILE A 108 10.88 2.12 1.47
N TYR A 109 10.77 3.40 1.81
CA TYR A 109 11.50 4.48 1.12
C TYR A 109 13.01 4.38 1.30
N ALA A 110 13.47 3.92 2.46
CA ALA A 110 14.90 3.70 2.72
C ALA A 110 15.54 2.59 1.85
N LYS A 111 14.71 1.78 1.18
CA LYS A 111 15.16 0.72 0.26
C LYS A 111 15.09 1.11 -1.21
N LEU A 112 14.66 2.33 -1.51
CA LEU A 112 14.60 2.78 -2.88
C LEU A 112 16.00 3.08 -3.42
N ASN A 113 16.22 2.68 -4.67
CA ASN A 113 17.44 2.98 -5.40
C ASN A 113 17.51 4.46 -5.77
N ASN A 114 18.70 4.94 -6.06
CA ASN A 114 18.86 6.19 -6.78
C ASN A 114 18.24 6.10 -8.17
N LEU A 115 17.88 7.25 -8.73
CA LEU A 115 17.36 7.33 -10.10
C LEU A 115 18.40 6.83 -11.11
N SER A 116 17.92 6.35 -12.25
CA SER A 116 18.78 5.88 -13.34
C SER A 116 19.69 7.01 -13.84
N THR A 117 21.00 6.75 -13.87
CA THR A 117 21.99 7.71 -14.40
C THR A 117 21.91 7.89 -15.90
N GLU A 118 21.10 7.10 -16.58
CA GLU A 118 20.78 7.31 -18.00
C GLU A 118 19.96 8.59 -18.21
N PHE A 119 19.11 8.95 -17.23
CA PHE A 119 18.17 10.07 -17.34
C PHE A 119 18.42 11.18 -16.32
N PHE A 120 19.13 10.88 -15.22
CA PHE A 120 19.28 11.77 -14.07
C PHE A 120 20.71 11.87 -13.60
N THR A 121 21.02 12.90 -12.82
CA THR A 121 22.34 13.07 -12.21
C THR A 121 22.64 11.96 -11.21
N ALA A 122 23.90 11.59 -11.08
CA ALA A 122 24.33 10.58 -10.12
C ALA A 122 23.86 10.90 -8.70
N ARG A 123 23.39 9.89 -7.97
CA ARG A 123 22.83 9.97 -6.61
C ARG A 123 21.52 10.74 -6.48
N ALA A 124 20.87 11.10 -7.59
CA ALA A 124 19.51 11.64 -7.50
C ALA A 124 18.57 10.61 -6.89
N MET A 125 17.78 11.04 -5.91
CA MET A 125 16.77 10.20 -5.25
C MET A 125 15.40 10.40 -5.89
N PRO A 126 14.52 9.40 -5.89
CA PRO A 126 13.16 9.58 -6.36
C PRO A 126 12.41 10.60 -5.48
N PHE A 127 11.66 11.48 -6.12
CA PHE A 127 10.77 12.40 -5.44
C PHE A 127 9.51 11.67 -4.98
N ILE A 128 9.14 11.86 -3.70
CA ILE A 128 7.95 11.22 -3.13
C ILE A 128 7.05 12.29 -2.54
N TYR A 129 5.78 12.26 -2.92
CA TYR A 129 4.74 13.01 -2.23
C TYR A 129 3.56 12.09 -1.88
N GLN A 130 2.92 12.38 -0.76
CA GLN A 130 1.90 11.55 -0.16
C GLN A 130 0.53 12.22 -0.24
N GLU A 131 -0.50 11.45 -0.54
CA GLU A 131 -1.86 11.87 -0.36
C GLU A 131 -2.28 11.60 1.08
N VAL A 132 -2.59 12.67 1.81
CA VAL A 132 -3.20 12.62 3.13
C VAL A 132 -4.41 13.54 3.11
N ILE A 133 -5.61 12.95 3.08
CA ILE A 133 -6.86 13.71 3.08
C ILE A 133 -7.23 14.05 4.53
N ASP A 134 -7.28 15.34 4.84
CA ASP A 134 -7.81 15.89 6.09
C ASP A 134 -9.09 16.69 5.78
N MET A 135 -10.20 16.28 6.38
CA MET A 135 -11.50 16.94 6.21
C MET A 135 -11.71 18.10 7.18
N GLY A 136 -10.71 18.43 8.00
CA GLY A 136 -10.80 19.52 8.98
C GLY A 136 -11.75 19.24 10.15
N GLN A 137 -12.06 17.97 10.41
CA GLN A 137 -13.01 17.56 11.46
C GLN A 137 -12.32 17.10 12.75
N GLY A 138 -11.03 17.41 12.92
CA GLY A 138 -10.27 17.03 14.10
C GLY A 138 -9.80 15.57 14.07
N GLU A 139 -9.63 15.01 12.90
CA GLU A 139 -9.03 13.68 12.73
C GLU A 139 -7.57 13.69 13.22
N PRO A 140 -7.09 12.61 13.85
CA PRO A 140 -5.73 12.56 14.42
C PRO A 140 -4.63 12.42 13.37
N ILE A 141 -4.98 12.12 12.11
CA ILE A 141 -4.05 12.02 11.00
C ILE A 141 -4.36 13.11 9.99
N THR A 142 -3.47 14.10 9.93
CA THR A 142 -3.56 15.29 9.07
C THR A 142 -2.32 15.42 8.18
#